data_8a74410ffd4f79dd2328a8014b6eff81
#
_entry.id   8a74410ffd4f79dd2328a8014b6eff81
#
_cell.length_a   1.000
_cell.length_b   1.000
_cell.length_c   1.000
_cell.angle_alpha   90.00
_cell.angle_beta   90.00
_cell.angle_gamma   90.00
#
_symmetry.space_group_name_H-M   'P 1'
#
loop_
_entity.id
_entity.type
_entity.pdbx_description
1 polymer ?
#
loop_
_entity_poly.entity_id
_entity_poly.type
_entity_poly.pdbx_seq_one_letter_code
_entity_poly.pdbx_strand_id
1 'polypeptide(L)' 'MSVTVHEQQTAISEEAALDRELAATFMSDDASKRWLTAANPILNGEAPIDCLKRREYDRVRAALEAFNTGVYV' A
#
# COMPACT_ATOMS: atom_id res chain seq x y z
N MET A 1 -11.75 10.54 -26.37
CA MET A 1 -12.39 9.63 -26.03
C MET A 1 -12.00 8.82 -24.84
N SER A 2 -11.30 7.84 -24.91
CA SER A 2 -11.07 6.98 -23.80
C SER A 2 -9.92 7.39 -22.92
N VAL A 3 -9.25 8.45 -23.23
CA VAL A 3 -8.05 8.83 -22.49
C VAL A 3 -8.37 9.17 -21.03
N THR A 4 -9.43 9.97 -20.83
CA THR A 4 -9.81 10.35 -19.47
C THR A 4 -10.24 9.14 -18.65
N VAL A 5 -11.01 8.27 -19.26
CA VAL A 5 -11.47 7.05 -18.60
C VAL A 5 -10.29 6.16 -18.24
N HIS A 6 -9.32 6.09 -19.15
CA HIS A 6 -8.14 5.28 -18.94
C HIS A 6 -7.33 5.81 -17.73
N GLU A 7 -7.19 7.11 -17.61
CA GLU A 7 -6.47 7.69 -16.50
C GLU A 7 -7.15 7.41 -15.18
N GLN A 8 -8.48 7.50 -15.15
CA GLN A 8 -9.23 7.20 -13.95
C GLN A 8 -9.08 5.73 -13.57
N GLN A 9 -9.11 4.87 -14.57
CA GLN A 9 -8.95 3.44 -14.33
C GLN A 9 -7.57 3.12 -13.79
N THR A 10 -6.55 3.84 -14.23
CA THR A 10 -5.20 3.62 -13.73
C THR A 10 -5.11 3.93 -12.24
N ALA A 11 -5.70 5.04 -11.80
CA ALA A 11 -5.69 5.41 -10.39
C ALA A 11 -6.44 4.38 -9.55
N ILE A 12 -7.62 3.96 -10.03
CA ILE A 12 -8.41 2.95 -9.35
C ILE A 12 -7.65 1.63 -9.31
N SER A 13 -6.94 1.30 -10.40
CA SER A 13 -6.17 0.07 -10.47
C SER A 13 -5.04 0.04 -9.46
N GLU A 14 -4.40 1.17 -9.21
CA GLU A 14 -3.34 1.22 -8.21
C GLU A 14 -3.86 0.94 -6.82
N GLU A 15 -4.99 1.53 -6.49
CA GLU A 15 -5.61 1.30 -5.19
C GLU A 15 -6.06 -0.15 -5.06
N ALA A 16 -6.71 -0.67 -6.09
CA ALA A 16 -7.19 -2.05 -6.08
C ALA A 16 -6.03 -3.04 -6.02
N ALA A 17 -4.94 -2.76 -6.74
CA ALA A 17 -3.78 -3.63 -6.72
C ALA A 17 -3.16 -3.65 -5.33
N LEU A 18 -3.09 -2.50 -4.67
CA LEU A 18 -2.55 -2.43 -3.32
C LEU A 18 -3.41 -3.22 -2.34
N ASP A 19 -4.74 -3.10 -2.46
CA ASP A 19 -5.64 -3.87 -1.62
C ASP A 19 -5.42 -5.37 -1.77
N ARG A 20 -5.22 -5.82 -3.01
CA ARG A 20 -4.94 -7.23 -3.26
C ARG A 20 -3.62 -7.66 -2.66
N GLU A 21 -2.61 -6.82 -2.77
CA GLU A 21 -1.30 -7.13 -2.20
C GLU A 21 -1.37 -7.21 -0.68
N LEU A 22 -2.14 -6.33 -0.07
CA LEU A 22 -2.34 -6.39 1.38
C LEU A 22 -3.03 -7.68 1.78
N ALA A 23 -4.09 -8.05 1.04
CA ALA A 23 -4.82 -9.27 1.34
C ALA A 23 -3.95 -10.51 1.12
N ALA A 24 -3.09 -10.49 0.11
CA ALA A 24 -2.20 -11.60 -0.16
C ALA A 24 -1.08 -11.71 0.88
N THR A 25 -0.64 -10.57 1.42
CA THR A 25 0.45 -10.54 2.40
C THR A 25 -0.04 -10.95 3.79
N PHE A 26 -1.20 -10.47 4.18
CA PHE A 26 -1.73 -10.68 5.53
C PHE A 26 -2.94 -11.58 5.46
N MET A 27 -2.93 -12.62 6.30
CA MET A 27 -4.00 -13.62 6.28
C MET A 27 -5.25 -13.14 6.98
N SER A 28 -5.18 -12.04 7.72
CA SER A 28 -6.32 -11.52 8.46
C SER A 28 -6.36 -10.01 8.38
N ASP A 29 -7.56 -9.45 8.57
CA ASP A 29 -7.74 -8.01 8.60
C ASP A 29 -7.00 -7.39 9.78
N ASP A 30 -6.93 -8.09 10.91
CA ASP A 30 -6.24 -7.57 12.08
C ASP A 30 -4.76 -7.38 11.81
N ALA A 31 -4.13 -8.35 11.16
CA ALA A 31 -2.71 -8.25 10.83
C ALA A 31 -2.46 -7.10 9.86
N SER A 32 -3.33 -6.97 8.86
CA SER A 32 -3.24 -5.88 7.90
C SER A 32 -3.37 -4.52 8.57
N LYS A 33 -4.34 -4.39 9.47
CA LYS A 33 -4.56 -3.13 10.19
C LYS A 33 -3.37 -2.77 11.07
N ARG A 34 -2.78 -3.76 11.72
CA ARG A 34 -1.61 -3.52 12.56
C ARG A 34 -0.46 -2.99 11.74
N TRP A 35 -0.22 -3.59 10.58
CA TRP A 35 0.84 -3.12 9.70
C TRP A 35 0.56 -1.70 9.21
N LEU A 36 -0.68 -1.45 8.81
CA LEU A 36 -1.07 -0.15 8.25
C LEU A 36 -0.98 0.98 9.26
N THR A 37 -1.17 0.68 10.55
CA THR A 37 -1.21 1.72 11.57
C THR A 37 0.08 1.84 12.37
N ALA A 38 1.04 0.96 12.13
CA ALA A 38 2.32 1.00 12.85
C ALA A 38 3.32 1.86 12.10
N ALA A 39 4.21 2.51 12.85
CA ALA A 39 5.30 3.26 12.25
C ALA A 39 6.16 2.33 11.39
N ASN A 40 6.53 2.78 10.21
CA ASN A 40 7.24 1.95 9.25
C ASN A 40 8.58 2.59 8.91
N PRO A 41 9.69 1.87 9.11
CA PRO A 41 11.02 2.45 8.84
C PRO A 41 11.24 2.80 7.37
N ILE A 42 10.60 2.05 6.45
CA ILE A 42 10.72 2.36 5.03
C ILE A 42 10.03 3.69 4.69
N LEU A 43 9.07 4.08 5.51
CA LEU A 43 8.30 5.31 5.31
C LEU A 43 8.77 6.41 6.25
N ASN A 44 10.02 6.36 6.69
CA ASN A 44 10.61 7.35 7.59
C ASN A 44 9.84 7.45 8.91
N GLY A 45 9.30 6.33 9.37
CA GLY A 45 8.57 6.28 10.62
C GLY A 45 7.10 6.62 10.52
N GLU A 46 6.62 6.95 9.33
CA GLU A 46 5.19 7.18 9.14
C GLU A 46 4.44 5.87 9.06
N ALA A 47 3.18 5.90 9.46
CA ALA A 47 2.33 4.73 9.27
C ALA A 47 1.86 4.68 7.82
N PRO A 48 1.78 3.48 7.23
CA PRO A 48 1.31 3.37 5.84
C PRO A 48 -0.07 3.99 5.62
N ILE A 49 -0.94 3.94 6.63
CA ILE A 49 -2.27 4.51 6.47
C ILE A 49 -2.21 6.02 6.23
N ASP A 50 -1.23 6.70 6.81
CA ASP A 50 -1.07 8.13 6.59
C ASP A 50 -0.65 8.43 5.16
N CYS A 51 0.19 7.58 4.59
CA CYS A 51 0.57 7.70 3.19
C CYS A 51 -0.64 7.47 2.28
N LEU A 52 -1.49 6.51 2.64
CA LEU A 52 -2.70 6.24 1.86
C LEU A 52 -3.64 7.43 1.88
N LYS A 53 -3.74 8.12 3.00
CA LYS A 53 -4.58 9.31 3.09
C LYS A 53 -4.11 10.40 2.14
N ARG A 54 -2.82 10.44 1.85
CA ARG A 54 -2.25 11.38 0.89
C ARG A 54 -2.15 10.79 -0.51
N ARG A 55 -2.70 9.60 -0.72
CA ARG A 55 -2.69 8.90 -2.01
C ARG A 55 -1.29 8.62 -2.51
N GLU A 56 -0.37 8.36 -1.60
CA GLU A 56 1.01 8.03 -1.92
C GLU A 56 1.14 6.51 -2.02
N TYR A 57 0.47 5.93 -3.00
CA TYR A 57 0.39 4.48 -3.14
C TYR A 57 1.74 3.85 -3.42
N ASP A 58 2.58 4.52 -4.20
CA ASP A 58 3.90 4.00 -4.52
C ASP A 58 4.75 3.79 -3.28
N ARG A 59 4.66 4.71 -2.33
CA ARG A 59 5.40 4.60 -1.09
C ARG A 59 4.94 3.40 -0.28
N VAL A 60 3.62 3.20 -0.21
CA VAL A 60 3.06 2.08 0.54
C VAL A 60 3.43 0.76 -0.12
N ARG A 61 3.40 0.70 -1.44
CA ARG A 61 3.78 -0.51 -2.17
C ARG A 61 5.24 -0.84 -1.95
N ALA A 62 6.10 0.17 -1.95
CA ALA A 62 7.52 -0.06 -1.68
C ALA A 62 7.74 -0.63 -0.28
N ALA A 63 7.01 -0.10 0.71
CA ALA A 63 7.12 -0.61 2.06
C ALA A 63 6.60 -2.04 2.16
N LEU A 64 5.52 -2.34 1.46
CA LEU A 64 4.95 -3.68 1.46
C LEU A 64 5.89 -4.68 0.79
N GLU A 65 6.52 -4.28 -0.31
CA GLU A 65 7.51 -5.11 -0.97
C GLU A 65 8.69 -5.40 -0.05
N ALA A 66 9.16 -4.39 0.65
CA ALA A 66 10.26 -4.56 1.59
C ALA A 66 9.86 -5.53 2.70
N PHE A 67 8.63 -5.44 3.17
CA PHE A 67 8.11 -6.37 4.17
C PHE A 67 8.11 -7.80 3.63
N ASN A 68 7.62 -7.98 2.40
CA ASN A 68 7.52 -9.30 1.79
C ASN A 68 8.88 -9.92 1.50
N THR A 69 9.87 -9.11 1.18
CA THR A 69 11.21 -9.60 0.90
C THR A 69 12.10 -9.70 2.13
N GLY A 70 11.62 -9.23 3.28
CA GLY A 70 12.39 -9.29 4.51
C GLY A 70 13.52 -8.29 4.59
N VAL A 71 13.46 -7.23 3.80
CA VAL A 71 14.58 -6.29 3.72
C VAL A 71 14.85 -5.59 5.05
N TYR A 72 13.80 -5.37 5.84
CA TYR A 72 13.97 -4.67 7.11
C TYR A 72 13.51 -5.52 8.32
N VAL A 73 13.65 -6.80 8.19
CA VAL A 73 13.28 -7.72 9.28
C VAL A 73 14.32 -7.75 10.40
#